data_2b194dc2b479c2e038d089cc65983e3c
#
_entry.id   2b194dc2b479c2e038d089cc65983e3c
#
_cell.length_a   1.000
_cell.length_b   1.000
_cell.length_c   1.000
_cell.angle_alpha   90.00
_cell.angle_beta   90.00
_cell.angle_gamma   90.00
#
_symmetry.space_group_name_H-M   'P 1'
#
loop_
_entity.id
_entity.type
_entity.pdbx_description
1 polymer ?
#
loop_
_entity_poly.entity_id
_entity_poly.type
_entity_poly.pdbx_seq_one_letter_code
_entity_poly.pdbx_strand_id
1 'polypeptide(L)'
;VVFNKSRFSMIGLQENSKLLVHHNLDTSKRKTDNIIKNYKVGRILKTLEEDSLQHFYTYKDYKILVIDSFGIYKNIATKIDYVLLRNSPKVNLNRALDSLKPKTIIADASNYKTYAQRWKLTCQQKEIPFHYTNEKGAFILE
;
A
#
# COMPACT_ATOMS: atom_id res chain seq x y z
N VAL A 1 -5.77 -1.09 -5.57
CA VAL A 1 -6.31 -1.43 -4.23
C VAL A 1 -5.19 -1.87 -3.32
N VAL A 2 -5.05 -1.25 -2.18
CA VAL A 2 -4.20 -1.73 -1.09
C VAL A 2 -5.12 -2.47 -0.12
N PHE A 3 -4.97 -3.78 -0.06
CA PHE A 3 -5.82 -4.61 0.78
C PHE A 3 -5.44 -4.54 2.26
N ASN A 4 -6.43 -4.68 3.12
CA ASN A 4 -6.20 -4.85 4.54
C ASN A 4 -5.93 -6.33 4.84
N LYS A 5 -4.66 -6.69 4.92
CA LYS A 5 -4.23 -8.06 5.19
C LYS A 5 -3.23 -8.08 6.35
N SER A 6 -3.63 -8.70 7.46
CA SER A 6 -2.79 -8.73 8.68
C SER A 6 -1.40 -9.31 8.41
N ARG A 7 -0.37 -8.62 8.85
CA ARG A 7 1.05 -8.97 8.77
C ARG A 7 1.65 -9.04 7.36
N PHE A 8 0.81 -8.92 6.32
CA PHE A 8 1.26 -9.03 4.94
C PHE A 8 0.80 -7.82 4.14
N SER A 9 1.49 -7.55 3.07
CA SER A 9 1.12 -6.50 2.13
C SER A 9 0.58 -7.11 0.84
N MET A 10 -0.47 -6.52 0.33
CA MET A 10 -1.13 -6.99 -0.89
C MET A 10 -1.69 -5.81 -1.66
N ILE A 11 -1.30 -5.67 -2.91
CA ILE A 11 -1.77 -4.63 -3.82
C ILE A 11 -2.43 -5.29 -5.01
N GLY A 12 -3.65 -4.89 -5.31
CA GLY A 12 -4.39 -5.35 -6.48
C GLY A 12 -4.48 -4.28 -7.54
N LEU A 13 -4.20 -4.64 -8.78
CA LEU A 13 -4.33 -3.80 -9.97
C LEU A 13 -5.39 -4.44 -10.86
N GLN A 14 -6.55 -3.80 -10.98
CA GLN A 14 -7.65 -4.32 -11.79
C GLN A 14 -7.72 -3.57 -13.12
N GLU A 15 -7.77 -4.32 -14.18
CA GLU A 15 -7.99 -3.81 -15.54
C GLU A 15 -9.07 -4.66 -16.21
N ASN A 16 -10.26 -4.08 -16.46
CA ASN A 16 -11.43 -4.78 -16.95
C ASN A 16 -11.81 -5.96 -16.02
N SER A 17 -11.79 -7.20 -16.54
CA SER A 17 -12.09 -8.40 -15.77
C SER A 17 -10.85 -9.13 -15.27
N LYS A 18 -9.67 -8.52 -15.39
CA LYS A 18 -8.38 -9.09 -14.99
C LYS A 18 -7.88 -8.42 -13.71
N LEU A 19 -7.41 -9.21 -12.78
CA LEU A 19 -6.78 -8.73 -11.54
C LEU A 19 -5.33 -9.21 -11.49
N LEU A 20 -4.40 -8.25 -11.37
CA LEU A 20 -3.01 -8.54 -11.07
C LEU A 20 -2.77 -8.24 -9.58
N VAL A 21 -2.30 -9.22 -8.82
CA VAL A 21 -2.04 -9.09 -7.39
C VAL A 21 -0.54 -9.18 -7.12
N HIS A 22 0.00 -8.13 -6.51
CA HIS A 22 1.35 -8.11 -6.00
C HIS A 22 1.30 -8.31 -4.47
N HIS A 23 2.01 -9.31 -3.95
CA HIS A 23 1.94 -9.67 -2.53
C HIS A 23 3.23 -10.29 -2.02
N ASN A 24 3.33 -10.39 -0.70
CA ASN A 24 4.43 -11.08 -0.02
C ASN A 24 3.96 -12.32 0.77
N LEU A 25 2.84 -12.90 0.38
CA LEU A 25 2.33 -14.15 0.96
C LEU A 25 3.17 -15.33 0.53
N ASP A 26 3.37 -16.30 1.43
CA ASP A 26 3.93 -17.58 1.02
C ASP A 26 2.87 -18.43 0.27
N THR A 27 3.32 -19.49 -0.41
CA THR A 27 2.45 -20.30 -1.26
C THR A 27 1.26 -20.90 -0.51
N SER A 28 1.45 -21.37 0.74
CA SER A 28 0.37 -21.99 1.50
C SER A 28 -0.68 -20.95 1.95
N LYS A 29 -0.27 -19.76 2.39
CA LYS A 29 -1.17 -18.69 2.78
C LYS A 29 -1.95 -18.14 1.60
N ARG A 30 -1.31 -18.02 0.44
CA ARG A 30 -1.95 -17.54 -0.78
C ARG A 30 -3.11 -18.44 -1.19
N LYS A 31 -2.96 -19.76 -1.12
CA LYS A 31 -4.00 -20.73 -1.51
C LYS A 31 -5.28 -20.61 -0.68
N THR A 32 -5.16 -20.18 0.58
CA THR A 32 -6.29 -20.05 1.51
C THR A 32 -6.74 -18.59 1.70
N ASP A 33 -6.23 -17.65 0.91
CA ASP A 33 -6.50 -16.25 1.10
C ASP A 33 -7.94 -15.87 0.69
N ASN A 34 -8.73 -15.47 1.68
CA ASN A 34 -10.12 -15.10 1.47
C ASN A 34 -10.28 -13.70 0.86
N ILE A 35 -9.32 -12.81 1.04
CA ILE A 35 -9.39 -11.43 0.52
C ILE A 35 -9.38 -11.46 -1.00
N ILE A 36 -8.42 -12.18 -1.59
CA ILE A 36 -8.34 -12.33 -3.06
C ILE A 36 -9.61 -12.98 -3.59
N LYS A 37 -10.05 -14.07 -2.96
CA LYS A 37 -11.25 -14.84 -3.35
C LYS A 37 -12.49 -13.96 -3.31
N ASN A 38 -12.70 -13.23 -2.20
CA ASN A 38 -13.86 -12.37 -2.05
C ASN A 38 -13.84 -11.19 -3.03
N TYR A 39 -12.68 -10.60 -3.27
CA TYR A 39 -12.54 -9.52 -4.24
C TYR A 39 -12.88 -10.00 -5.64
N LYS A 40 -12.39 -11.17 -6.04
CA LYS A 40 -12.65 -11.79 -7.34
C LYS A 40 -14.15 -12.04 -7.56
N VAL A 41 -14.83 -12.59 -6.56
CA VAL A 41 -16.27 -12.84 -6.61
C VAL A 41 -17.06 -11.53 -6.69
N GLY A 42 -16.74 -10.57 -5.84
CA GLY A 42 -17.44 -9.28 -5.76
C GLY A 42 -17.27 -8.42 -7.02
N ARG A 43 -16.19 -8.57 -7.77
CA ARG A 43 -15.89 -7.79 -8.98
C ARG A 43 -16.13 -8.56 -10.29
N ILE A 44 -16.59 -9.80 -10.23
CA ILE A 44 -16.83 -10.67 -11.40
C ILE A 44 -15.57 -10.75 -12.28
N LEU A 45 -14.45 -11.05 -11.67
CA LEU A 45 -13.16 -11.12 -12.37
C LEU A 45 -13.01 -12.48 -13.08
N LYS A 46 -12.52 -12.45 -14.31
CA LYS A 46 -12.29 -13.67 -15.12
C LYS A 46 -10.89 -14.24 -14.91
N THR A 47 -9.90 -13.40 -14.69
CA THR A 47 -8.51 -13.81 -14.56
C THR A 47 -7.85 -13.17 -13.35
N LEU A 48 -6.96 -13.96 -12.71
CA LEU A 48 -6.11 -13.52 -11.62
C LEU A 48 -4.66 -13.81 -11.99
N GLU A 49 -3.82 -12.78 -11.96
CA GLU A 49 -2.37 -12.92 -12.07
C GLU A 49 -1.70 -12.46 -10.77
N GLU A 50 -0.57 -13.07 -10.43
CA GLU A 50 0.14 -12.80 -9.20
C GLU A 50 1.61 -12.51 -9.46
N ASP A 51 2.21 -11.62 -8.65
CA ASP A 51 3.63 -11.27 -8.72
C ASP A 51 4.10 -10.76 -7.35
N SER A 52 5.41 -10.57 -7.22
CA SER A 52 6.02 -10.02 -6.02
C SER A 52 5.77 -8.52 -5.91
N LEU A 53 5.74 -8.00 -4.68
CA LEU A 53 5.62 -6.56 -4.44
C LEU A 53 6.81 -5.80 -5.01
N GLN A 54 6.52 -4.67 -5.65
CA GLN A 54 7.51 -3.73 -6.18
C GLN A 54 7.58 -2.48 -5.32
N HIS A 55 8.63 -1.68 -5.52
CA HIS A 55 8.82 -0.42 -4.77
C HIS A 55 8.15 0.79 -5.40
N PHE A 56 7.71 0.66 -6.64
CA PHE A 56 7.14 1.78 -7.38
C PHE A 56 6.04 1.29 -8.32
N TYR A 57 4.92 2.02 -8.32
CA TYR A 57 3.79 1.75 -9.21
C TYR A 57 3.34 3.02 -9.91
N THR A 58 2.90 2.88 -11.15
CA THR A 58 2.18 3.91 -11.88
C THR A 58 0.79 3.40 -12.22
N TYR A 59 -0.23 4.17 -11.86
CA TYR A 59 -1.62 3.85 -12.18
C TYR A 59 -2.29 5.10 -12.72
N LYS A 60 -2.77 5.05 -13.98
CA LYS A 60 -3.18 6.25 -14.72
C LYS A 60 -2.03 7.27 -14.63
N ASP A 61 -2.27 8.48 -14.15
CA ASP A 61 -1.24 9.51 -13.98
C ASP A 61 -0.67 9.54 -12.55
N TYR A 62 -1.14 8.64 -11.67
CA TYR A 62 -0.69 8.61 -10.27
C TYR A 62 0.56 7.77 -10.11
N LYS A 63 1.46 8.25 -9.26
CA LYS A 63 2.70 7.56 -8.92
C LYS A 63 2.69 7.17 -7.45
N ILE A 64 2.95 5.89 -7.19
CA ILE A 64 2.87 5.29 -5.87
C ILE A 64 4.24 4.74 -5.50
N LEU A 65 4.81 5.23 -4.41
CA LEU A 65 6.07 4.74 -3.87
C LEU A 65 5.79 3.82 -2.68
N VAL A 66 6.42 2.65 -2.67
CA VAL A 66 6.33 1.69 -1.55
C VAL A 66 7.62 1.77 -0.75
N ILE A 67 7.51 2.09 0.52
CA ILE A 67 8.63 2.10 1.47
C ILE A 67 8.48 0.89 2.40
N ASP A 68 9.43 -0.03 2.32
CA ASP A 68 9.44 -1.25 3.13
C ASP A 68 10.34 -1.13 4.37
N SER A 69 10.60 -2.27 5.03
CA SER A 69 11.39 -2.32 6.26
C SER A 69 12.80 -1.72 6.14
N PHE A 70 13.35 -1.63 4.94
CA PHE A 70 14.65 -0.99 4.72
C PHE A 70 14.58 0.54 4.79
N GLY A 71 13.37 1.12 4.67
CA GLY A 71 13.16 2.55 4.80
C GLY A 71 13.83 3.39 3.72
N ILE A 72 14.11 2.80 2.56
CA ILE A 72 14.83 3.48 1.47
C ILE A 72 13.83 4.22 0.59
N TYR A 73 14.02 5.53 0.49
CA TYR A 73 13.39 6.35 -0.54
C TYR A 73 14.49 7.25 -1.13
N LYS A 74 14.78 7.09 -2.41
CA LYS A 74 15.82 7.86 -3.09
C LYS A 74 15.26 9.19 -3.59
N ASN A 75 16.16 10.12 -3.95
CA ASN A 75 15.81 11.32 -4.68
C ASN A 75 15.10 10.95 -5.97
N ILE A 76 13.78 11.03 -5.93
CA ILE A 76 12.95 10.74 -7.09
C ILE A 76 12.64 12.06 -7.76
N ALA A 77 13.08 12.23 -9.02
CA ALA A 77 12.85 13.43 -9.80
C ALA A 77 11.37 13.64 -10.14
N THR A 78 10.56 12.60 -9.97
CA THR A 78 9.14 12.60 -10.31
C THR A 78 8.29 12.87 -9.06
N LYS A 79 7.21 13.62 -9.21
CA LYS A 79 6.24 13.83 -8.13
C LYS A 79 5.59 12.51 -7.73
N ILE A 80 5.59 12.22 -6.43
CA ILE A 80 4.93 11.06 -5.85
C ILE A 80 3.56 11.50 -5.33
N ASP A 81 2.50 10.81 -5.75
CA ASP A 81 1.14 11.12 -5.30
C ASP A 81 0.77 10.35 -4.03
N TYR A 82 1.15 9.08 -3.95
CA TYR A 82 0.84 8.20 -2.82
C TYR A 82 2.09 7.50 -2.33
N VAL A 83 2.23 7.38 -1.00
CA VAL A 83 3.29 6.60 -0.37
C VAL A 83 2.64 5.49 0.45
N LEU A 84 2.98 4.25 0.16
CA LEU A 84 2.59 3.09 0.94
C LEU A 84 3.73 2.70 1.88
N LEU A 85 3.46 2.72 3.19
CA LEU A 85 4.38 2.27 4.22
C LEU A 85 4.03 0.82 4.60
N ARG A 86 5.01 -0.07 4.53
CA ARG A 86 4.82 -1.48 4.86
C ARG A 86 5.99 -2.03 5.70
N ASN A 87 5.70 -3.06 6.50
CA ASN A 87 6.68 -3.74 7.36
C ASN A 87 7.41 -2.81 8.33
N SER A 88 6.71 -1.81 8.87
CA SER A 88 7.21 -0.91 9.91
C SER A 88 8.57 -0.31 9.59
N PRO A 89 8.71 0.45 8.49
CA PRO A 89 9.98 1.07 8.14
C PRO A 89 10.43 2.08 9.21
N LYS A 90 11.71 2.07 9.52
CA LYS A 90 12.32 3.04 10.44
C LYS A 90 12.68 4.32 9.69
N VAL A 91 11.66 5.00 9.16
CA VAL A 91 11.85 6.25 8.44
C VAL A 91 11.49 7.44 9.32
N ASN A 92 12.20 8.54 9.14
CA ASN A 92 11.74 9.82 9.65
C ASN A 92 10.66 10.34 8.70
N LEU A 93 9.40 10.10 9.02
CA LEU A 93 8.28 10.45 8.14
C LEU A 93 8.21 11.96 7.92
N ASN A 94 8.51 12.76 8.92
CA ASN A 94 8.52 14.21 8.80
C ASN A 94 9.45 14.69 7.66
N ARG A 95 10.65 14.13 7.59
CA ARG A 95 11.61 14.43 6.51
C ARG A 95 11.14 13.89 5.17
N ALA A 96 10.61 12.69 5.16
CA ALA A 96 10.08 12.07 3.94
C ALA A 96 8.93 12.89 3.34
N LEU A 97 8.03 13.39 4.17
CA LEU A 97 6.92 14.24 3.73
C LEU A 97 7.42 15.56 3.13
N ASP A 98 8.44 16.16 3.74
CA ASP A 98 9.03 17.40 3.22
C ASP A 98 9.71 17.17 1.85
N SER A 99 10.32 16.02 1.65
CA SER A 99 11.02 15.68 0.39
C SER A 99 10.06 15.23 -0.71
N LEU A 100 9.09 14.37 -0.38
CA LEU A 100 8.21 13.73 -1.37
C LEU A 100 6.91 14.50 -1.63
N LYS A 101 6.40 15.21 -0.62
CA LYS A 101 5.16 15.99 -0.67
C LYS A 101 3.99 15.21 -1.31
N PRO A 102 3.67 14.00 -0.79
CA PRO A 102 2.61 13.19 -1.38
C PRO A 102 1.22 13.74 -1.07
N LYS A 103 0.23 13.32 -1.84
CA LYS A 103 -1.17 13.66 -1.58
C LYS A 103 -1.75 12.86 -0.41
N THR A 104 -1.33 11.62 -0.24
CA THR A 104 -1.83 10.72 0.80
C THR A 104 -0.75 9.74 1.19
N ILE A 105 -0.69 9.45 2.49
CA ILE A 105 0.12 8.36 3.05
C ILE A 105 -0.81 7.19 3.38
N ILE A 106 -0.43 6.00 2.94
CA ILE A 106 -1.15 4.76 3.20
C ILE A 106 -0.28 3.86 4.06
N ALA A 107 -0.82 3.33 5.14
CA ALA A 107 -0.17 2.30 5.95
C ALA A 107 -1.07 1.06 5.95
N ASP A 108 -0.52 -0.08 5.57
CA ASP A 108 -1.25 -1.34 5.60
C ASP A 108 -1.08 -2.09 6.93
N ALA A 109 -1.74 -3.24 7.05
CA ALA A 109 -1.76 -4.02 8.28
C ALA A 109 -0.45 -4.78 8.55
N SER A 110 0.56 -4.68 7.70
CA SER A 110 1.89 -5.23 7.95
C SER A 110 2.69 -4.43 8.97
N ASN A 111 2.24 -3.20 9.28
CA ASN A 111 2.92 -2.29 10.19
C ASN A 111 2.49 -2.51 11.64
N TYR A 112 3.41 -2.29 12.57
CA TYR A 112 3.06 -2.23 13.99
C TYR A 112 2.10 -1.07 14.24
N LYS A 113 1.11 -1.30 15.08
CA LYS A 113 0.09 -0.31 15.43
C LYS A 113 0.70 0.98 16.03
N THR A 114 1.73 0.84 16.85
CA THR A 114 2.44 1.97 17.45
C THR A 114 3.10 2.87 16.40
N TYR A 115 3.65 2.28 15.34
CA TYR A 115 4.23 3.00 14.22
C TYR A 115 3.14 3.76 13.45
N ALA A 116 2.04 3.07 13.13
CA ALA A 116 0.93 3.67 12.40
C ALA A 116 0.32 4.86 13.16
N GLN A 117 0.15 4.75 14.47
CA GLN A 117 -0.35 5.84 15.30
C GLN A 117 0.57 7.05 15.32
N ARG A 118 1.88 6.82 15.37
CA ARG A 118 2.89 7.88 15.31
C ARG A 118 2.86 8.61 13.97
N TRP A 119 2.79 7.87 12.89
CA TRP A 119 2.69 8.42 11.53
C TRP A 119 1.40 9.21 11.33
N LYS A 120 0.30 8.76 11.92
CA LYS A 120 -0.98 9.46 11.88
C LYS A 120 -0.84 10.86 12.47
N LEU A 121 -0.19 10.99 13.62
CA LEU A 121 0.05 12.29 14.25
C LEU A 121 0.95 13.17 13.38
N THR A 122 2.01 12.61 12.81
CA THR A 122 2.91 13.35 11.91
C THR A 122 2.15 13.87 10.70
N CYS A 123 1.31 13.05 10.07
CA CYS A 123 0.51 13.46 8.93
C CYS A 123 -0.52 14.53 9.30
N GLN A 124 -1.12 14.45 10.48
CA GLN A 124 -2.03 15.50 10.97
C GLN A 124 -1.33 16.85 11.12
N GLN A 125 -0.11 16.85 11.66
CA GLN A 125 0.68 18.07 11.82
C GLN A 125 1.07 18.67 10.46
N LYS A 126 1.29 17.84 9.46
CA LYS A 126 1.64 18.26 8.10
C LYS A 126 0.41 18.49 7.20
N GLU A 127 -0.78 18.27 7.71
CA GLU A 127 -2.04 18.39 6.96
C GLU A 127 -2.09 17.48 5.72
N ILE A 128 -1.53 16.27 5.83
CA ILE A 128 -1.53 15.26 4.77
C ILE A 128 -2.49 14.15 5.16
N PRO A 129 -3.43 13.76 4.29
CA PRO A 129 -4.33 12.65 4.55
C PRO A 129 -3.57 11.34 4.83
N PHE A 130 -4.02 10.60 5.83
CA PHE A 130 -3.44 9.33 6.25
C PHE A 130 -4.50 8.24 6.26
N HIS A 131 -4.25 7.16 5.50
CA HIS A 131 -5.16 6.02 5.43
C HIS A 131 -4.47 4.78 6.04
N TYR A 132 -4.93 4.36 7.22
CA TYR A 132 -4.49 3.13 7.84
C TYR A 132 -5.53 2.04 7.58
N THR A 133 -5.15 0.97 6.86
CA THR A 133 -6.13 -0.04 6.41
C THR A 133 -6.79 -0.79 7.57
N ASN A 134 -6.11 -0.94 8.72
CA ASN A 134 -6.73 -1.53 9.92
C ASN A 134 -7.85 -0.69 10.53
N GLU A 135 -7.86 0.61 10.28
CA GLU A 135 -8.92 1.51 10.77
C GLU A 135 -10.01 1.75 9.71
N LYS A 136 -9.61 1.89 8.46
CA LYS A 136 -10.49 2.36 7.38
C LYS A 136 -10.79 1.30 6.32
N GLY A 137 -10.23 0.10 6.45
CA GLY A 137 -10.35 -0.93 5.41
C GLY A 137 -9.40 -0.71 4.24
N ALA A 138 -9.60 -1.45 3.17
CA ALA A 138 -8.76 -1.37 1.99
C ALA A 138 -8.76 0.02 1.37
N PHE A 139 -7.62 0.45 0.84
CA PHE A 139 -7.51 1.71 0.09
C PHE A 139 -7.73 1.44 -1.39
N ILE A 140 -8.68 2.14 -1.98
CA ILE A 140 -9.04 2.00 -3.39
C ILE A 140 -8.75 3.29 -4.13
N LEU A 141 -7.94 3.19 -5.18
CA LEU A 141 -7.66 4.27 -6.11
C LEU A 141 -8.37 3.98 -7.43
N GLU A 142 -9.31 4.82 -7.77
CA GLU A 142 -10.11 4.67 -9.00
C GLU A 142 -9.70 5.64 -10.11
#